data_dbf12a785a72182250799065c41cc785
#
_entry.id   dbf12a785a72182250799065c41cc785
#
_cell.length_a   1.000
_cell.length_b   1.000
_cell.length_c   1.000
_cell.angle_alpha   90.00
_cell.angle_beta   90.00
_cell.angle_gamma   90.00
#
_symmetry.space_group_name_H-M   'P 1'
#
loop_
_entity.id
_entity.type
_entity.pdbx_description
1 polymer ?
#
loop_
_entity_poly.entity_id
_entity_poly.type
_entity_poly.pdbx_seq_one_letter_code
_entity_poly.pdbx_strand_id
1 'polypeptide(L)'
;MRRRALRKREGRRIVMELCSLGIRAKCDLVERIETDRYTLFLCDGFPIALMGEGRIIPTIMAVVRHKLQLPRVFVDRGAVPHILNGARVMGPGITDVKGEVSEGDIVLICGPDGKILAIGVSRRDRDGLLSRARGVAVENSHHVGDAIWRDFSHVLVRGRGGA
;
A
#
# COMPACT_ATOMS: atom_id res chain seq x y z
N MET A 1 20.13 -9.11 3.28
CA MET A 1 18.73 -9.42 3.56
C MET A 1 18.63 -10.24 4.83
N ARG A 2 17.78 -9.83 5.72
CA ARG A 2 17.44 -10.60 6.92
C ARG A 2 16.02 -11.10 6.81
N ARG A 3 15.81 -12.41 7.01
CA ARG A 3 14.48 -13.03 7.06
C ARG A 3 14.36 -13.83 8.34
N ARG A 4 13.33 -13.58 9.12
CA ARG A 4 13.10 -14.29 10.38
C ARG A 4 11.62 -14.50 10.64
N ALA A 5 11.31 -15.62 11.26
CA ALA A 5 9.98 -15.87 11.79
C ALA A 5 9.72 -14.93 12.98
N LEU A 6 8.55 -14.33 13.02
CA LEU A 6 8.10 -13.55 14.17
C LEU A 6 7.60 -14.49 15.28
N ARG A 7 7.76 -14.06 16.52
CA ARG A 7 7.10 -14.74 17.66
C ARG A 7 5.60 -14.60 17.50
N LYS A 8 4.84 -15.55 18.03
CA LYS A 8 3.37 -15.57 17.93
C LYS A 8 2.73 -14.23 18.33
N ARG A 9 3.21 -13.62 19.38
CA ARG A 9 2.71 -12.32 19.88
C ARG A 9 2.93 -11.19 18.88
N GLU A 10 4.11 -11.12 18.28
CA GLU A 10 4.45 -10.14 17.25
C GLU A 10 3.60 -10.35 15.99
N GLY A 11 3.49 -11.60 15.55
CA GLY A 11 2.68 -11.97 14.38
C GLY A 11 1.21 -11.64 14.56
N ARG A 12 0.65 -11.91 15.73
CA ARG A 12 -0.75 -11.55 16.04
C ARG A 12 -1.00 -10.05 15.96
N ARG A 13 -0.05 -9.24 16.42
CA ARG A 13 -0.15 -7.78 16.35
C ARG A 13 -0.26 -7.32 14.89
N ILE A 14 0.58 -7.85 14.00
CA ILE A 14 0.52 -7.54 12.56
C ILE A 14 -0.84 -7.93 11.98
N VAL A 15 -1.31 -9.15 12.26
CA VAL A 15 -2.60 -9.65 11.78
C VAL A 15 -3.76 -8.80 12.30
N MET A 16 -3.71 -8.36 13.55
CA MET A 16 -4.74 -7.51 14.13
C MET A 16 -4.78 -6.12 13.49
N GLU A 17 -3.63 -5.52 13.22
CA GLU A 17 -3.57 -4.23 12.52
C GLU A 17 -4.14 -4.36 11.11
N LEU A 18 -3.83 -5.43 10.40
CA LEU A 18 -4.38 -5.69 9.06
C LEU A 18 -5.89 -5.94 9.12
N CYS A 19 -6.37 -6.60 10.15
CA CYS A 19 -7.80 -6.81 10.37
C CYS A 19 -8.54 -5.48 10.53
N SER A 20 -7.96 -4.51 11.23
CA SER A 20 -8.55 -3.17 11.38
C SER A 20 -8.67 -2.43 10.06
N LEU A 21 -7.87 -2.80 9.06
CA LEU A 21 -7.92 -2.24 7.70
C LEU A 21 -8.86 -3.01 6.77
N GLY A 22 -9.41 -4.14 7.22
CA GLY A 22 -10.32 -4.98 6.44
C GLY A 22 -9.69 -6.25 5.88
N ILE A 23 -8.43 -6.55 6.18
CA ILE A 23 -7.76 -7.78 5.76
C ILE A 23 -7.92 -8.85 6.86
N ARG A 24 -8.78 -9.83 6.61
CA ARG A 24 -8.96 -10.97 7.50
C ARG A 24 -8.05 -12.11 7.05
N ALA A 25 -6.83 -12.13 7.55
CA ALA A 25 -5.86 -13.17 7.25
C ALA A 25 -5.69 -14.12 8.43
N LYS A 26 -5.58 -15.41 8.14
CA LYS A 26 -5.09 -16.42 9.08
C LYS A 26 -3.70 -16.79 8.63
N CYS A 27 -2.72 -16.59 9.50
CA CYS A 27 -1.32 -16.88 9.21
C CYS A 27 -0.82 -17.90 10.23
N ASP A 28 -0.36 -19.06 9.75
CA ASP A 28 0.33 -20.03 10.58
C ASP A 28 1.74 -19.54 10.91
N LEU A 29 2.37 -18.87 9.95
CA LEU A 29 3.70 -18.31 10.09
C LEU A 29 3.72 -16.87 9.56
N VAL A 30 4.12 -15.94 10.41
CA VAL A 30 4.41 -14.56 9.98
C VAL A 30 5.92 -14.38 10.01
N GLU A 31 6.47 -13.92 8.90
CA GLU A 31 7.90 -13.64 8.77
C GLU A 31 8.12 -12.17 8.49
N ARG A 32 9.28 -11.67 8.93
CA ARG A 32 9.75 -10.32 8.64
C ARG A 32 10.99 -10.41 7.75
N ILE A 33 10.95 -9.68 6.65
CA ILE A 33 12.09 -9.49 5.77
C ILE A 33 12.58 -8.06 5.92
N GLU A 34 13.85 -7.87 6.18
CA GLU A 34 14.51 -6.57 6.20
C GLU A 34 15.58 -6.52 5.13
N THR A 35 15.50 -5.52 4.28
CA THR A 35 16.53 -5.18 3.30
C THR A 35 16.96 -3.73 3.49
N ASP A 36 17.92 -3.27 2.72
CA ASP A 36 18.30 -1.85 2.67
C ASP A 36 17.21 -0.97 2.04
N ARG A 37 16.21 -1.58 1.39
CA ARG A 37 15.16 -0.85 0.65
C ARG A 37 13.78 -0.92 1.30
N TYR A 38 13.49 -1.99 2.05
CA TYR A 38 12.18 -2.14 2.66
C TYR A 38 12.20 -3.10 3.85
N THR A 39 11.18 -3.00 4.67
CA THR A 39 10.79 -4.00 5.66
C THR A 39 9.42 -4.55 5.26
N LEU A 40 9.33 -5.86 5.12
CA LEU A 40 8.15 -6.55 4.60
C LEU A 40 7.72 -7.67 5.54
N PHE A 41 6.43 -7.92 5.61
CA PHE A 41 5.86 -9.04 6.37
C PHE A 41 5.23 -10.06 5.44
N LEU A 42 5.54 -11.33 5.68
CA LEU A 42 4.96 -12.46 4.94
C LEU A 42 3.99 -13.22 5.83
N CYS A 43 2.82 -13.51 5.29
CA CYS A 43 1.84 -14.42 5.88
C CYS A 43 1.87 -15.73 5.10
N ASP A 44 2.40 -16.78 5.69
CA ASP A 44 2.60 -18.07 5.02
C ASP A 44 3.23 -17.91 3.63
N GLY A 45 4.26 -17.08 3.55
CA GLY A 45 4.99 -16.79 2.32
C GLY A 45 4.39 -15.70 1.43
N PHE A 46 3.18 -15.22 1.71
CA PHE A 46 2.55 -14.15 0.94
C PHE A 46 2.93 -12.77 1.49
N PRO A 47 3.39 -11.82 0.64
CA PRO A 47 3.78 -10.49 1.07
C PRO A 47 2.55 -9.65 1.45
N ILE A 48 2.19 -9.64 2.72
CA ILE A 48 0.92 -9.08 3.16
C ILE A 48 1.00 -7.60 3.56
N ALA A 49 2.14 -7.17 4.08
CA ALA A 49 2.31 -5.80 4.58
C ALA A 49 3.74 -5.34 4.53
N LEU A 50 3.93 -4.03 4.58
CA LEU A 50 5.23 -3.37 4.69
C LEU A 50 5.22 -2.36 5.84
N MET A 51 6.41 -1.96 6.27
CA MET A 51 6.55 -0.79 7.14
C MET A 51 6.71 0.45 6.26
N GLY A 52 5.82 1.40 6.42
CA GLY A 52 5.89 2.68 5.75
C GLY A 52 5.34 3.77 6.64
N GLU A 53 5.96 4.92 6.65
CA GLU A 53 5.55 6.05 7.50
C GLU A 53 5.39 5.66 8.98
N GLY A 54 6.28 4.77 9.48
CA GLY A 54 6.25 4.31 10.87
C GLY A 54 5.10 3.39 11.24
N ARG A 55 4.42 2.81 10.28
CA ARG A 55 3.24 1.97 10.49
C ARG A 55 3.15 0.81 9.52
N ILE A 56 2.28 -0.14 9.82
CA ILE A 56 1.95 -1.26 8.94
C ILE A 56 1.03 -0.76 7.80
N ILE A 57 1.46 -1.03 6.57
CA ILE A 57 0.70 -0.69 5.36
C ILE A 57 0.52 -1.97 4.54
N PRO A 58 -0.69 -2.28 4.04
CA PRO A 58 -0.89 -3.42 3.14
C PRO A 58 -0.05 -3.26 1.87
N THR A 59 0.48 -4.36 1.35
CA THR A 59 1.08 -4.33 0.02
C THR A 59 -0.01 -4.19 -1.04
N ILE A 60 0.37 -3.72 -2.23
CA ILE A 60 -0.57 -3.69 -3.37
C ILE A 60 -1.06 -5.11 -3.67
N MET A 61 -0.19 -6.12 -3.54
CA MET A 61 -0.56 -7.52 -3.72
C MET A 61 -1.66 -7.96 -2.74
N ALA A 62 -1.56 -7.53 -1.48
CA ALA A 62 -2.58 -7.82 -0.47
C ALA A 62 -3.91 -7.11 -0.77
N VAL A 63 -3.85 -5.86 -1.21
CA VAL A 63 -5.04 -5.10 -1.63
C VAL A 63 -5.77 -5.85 -2.75
N VAL A 64 -5.05 -6.31 -3.75
CA VAL A 64 -5.62 -7.05 -4.90
C VAL A 64 -6.21 -8.38 -4.45
N ARG A 65 -5.43 -9.18 -3.70
CA ARG A 65 -5.87 -10.53 -3.27
C ARG A 65 -7.11 -10.48 -2.37
N HIS A 66 -7.11 -9.57 -1.41
CA HIS A 66 -8.21 -9.44 -0.45
C HIS A 66 -9.32 -8.51 -0.89
N LYS A 67 -9.23 -7.94 -2.10
CA LYS A 67 -10.20 -6.97 -2.63
C LYS A 67 -10.51 -5.87 -1.62
N LEU A 68 -9.45 -5.34 -1.03
CA LEU A 68 -9.54 -4.38 0.05
C LEU A 68 -10.13 -3.06 -0.45
N GLN A 69 -11.15 -2.57 0.24
CA GLN A 69 -11.82 -1.31 -0.09
C GLN A 69 -11.17 -0.16 0.68
N LEU A 70 -10.14 0.44 0.10
CA LEU A 70 -9.50 1.64 0.62
C LEU A 70 -9.98 2.86 -0.17
N PRO A 71 -9.96 4.05 0.43
CA PRO A 71 -10.18 5.29 -0.33
C PRO A 71 -9.18 5.41 -1.48
N ARG A 72 -9.59 6.07 -2.55
CA ARG A 72 -8.76 6.23 -3.75
C ARG A 72 -8.55 7.69 -4.06
N VAL A 73 -7.30 8.06 -4.28
CA VAL A 73 -6.90 9.38 -4.73
C VAL A 73 -6.46 9.26 -6.17
N PHE A 74 -7.17 9.92 -7.07
CA PHE A 74 -6.87 9.88 -8.49
C PHE A 74 -5.95 11.05 -8.86
N VAL A 75 -4.98 10.76 -9.69
CA VAL A 75 -4.02 11.76 -10.19
C VAL A 75 -4.13 11.91 -11.69
N ASP A 76 -3.68 13.05 -12.21
CA ASP A 76 -3.67 13.31 -13.64
C ASP A 76 -2.59 12.48 -14.37
N ARG A 77 -2.69 12.45 -15.71
CA ARG A 77 -1.75 11.72 -16.56
C ARG A 77 -0.31 12.14 -16.34
N GLY A 78 -0.07 13.43 -16.15
CA GLY A 78 1.28 13.97 -15.96
C GLY A 78 1.94 13.51 -14.67
N ALA A 79 1.15 13.23 -13.63
CA ALA A 79 1.68 12.74 -12.36
C ALA A 79 2.08 11.26 -12.39
N VAL A 80 1.49 10.46 -13.28
CA VAL A 80 1.67 9.00 -13.31
C VAL A 80 3.13 8.57 -13.34
N PRO A 81 3.98 9.04 -14.27
CA PRO A 81 5.38 8.59 -14.31
C PRO A 81 6.16 8.98 -13.05
N HIS A 82 5.83 10.09 -12.42
CA HIS A 82 6.47 10.52 -11.17
C HIS A 82 6.08 9.61 -10.01
N ILE A 83 4.80 9.25 -9.91
CA ILE A 83 4.32 8.31 -8.88
C ILE A 83 4.97 6.93 -9.06
N LEU A 84 5.06 6.44 -10.28
CA LEU A 84 5.70 5.16 -10.60
C LEU A 84 7.23 5.19 -10.40
N ASN A 85 7.80 6.36 -10.19
CA ASN A 85 9.20 6.54 -9.82
C ASN A 85 9.39 6.86 -8.32
N GLY A 86 8.33 6.72 -7.52
CA GLY A 86 8.38 6.87 -6.07
C GLY A 86 8.06 8.27 -5.54
N ALA A 87 7.70 9.22 -6.39
CA ALA A 87 7.36 10.57 -5.96
C ALA A 87 6.08 10.61 -5.13
N ARG A 88 6.02 11.54 -4.19
CA ARG A 88 4.81 11.84 -3.42
C ARG A 88 3.75 12.48 -4.32
N VAL A 89 2.48 12.35 -3.91
CA VAL A 89 1.40 13.05 -4.61
C VAL A 89 1.39 14.51 -4.15
N MET A 90 1.51 15.41 -5.11
CA MET A 90 1.37 16.84 -4.88
C MET A 90 -0.06 17.27 -5.12
N GLY A 91 -0.56 18.24 -4.32
CA GLY A 91 -1.94 18.66 -4.38
C GLY A 91 -2.46 19.02 -5.78
N PRO A 92 -1.74 19.79 -6.59
CA PRO A 92 -2.20 20.16 -7.93
C PRO A 92 -2.42 18.99 -8.90
N GLY A 93 -1.78 17.85 -8.66
CA GLY A 93 -1.94 16.65 -9.50
C GLY A 93 -3.20 15.84 -9.22
N ILE A 94 -3.94 16.12 -8.15
CA ILE A 94 -5.14 15.38 -7.77
C ILE A 94 -6.31 15.79 -8.66
N THR A 95 -7.02 14.80 -9.20
CA THR A 95 -8.19 15.02 -10.05
C THR A 95 -9.50 14.62 -9.38
N ASP A 96 -9.47 13.63 -8.48
CA ASP A 96 -10.65 13.15 -7.79
C ASP A 96 -10.26 12.36 -6.53
N VAL A 97 -11.22 12.16 -5.64
CA VAL A 97 -11.11 11.33 -4.45
C VAL A 97 -12.38 10.52 -4.30
N LYS A 98 -12.25 9.20 -4.17
CA LYS A 98 -13.37 8.30 -3.88
C LYS A 98 -13.25 7.74 -2.49
N GLY A 99 -14.32 7.85 -1.71
CA GLY A 99 -14.40 7.40 -0.33
C GLY A 99 -14.08 8.51 0.67
N GLU A 100 -14.36 8.24 1.93
CA GLU A 100 -14.04 9.14 3.03
C GLU A 100 -12.54 9.06 3.33
N VAL A 101 -11.91 10.22 3.54
CA VAL A 101 -10.49 10.30 3.89
C VAL A 101 -10.32 11.25 5.05
N SER A 102 -9.64 10.79 6.08
CA SER A 102 -9.12 11.61 7.17
C SER A 102 -7.61 11.72 7.04
N GLU A 103 -7.03 12.80 7.57
CA GLU A 103 -5.58 12.92 7.65
C GLU A 103 -4.98 11.72 8.36
N GLY A 104 -3.96 11.11 7.75
CA GLY A 104 -3.31 9.91 8.27
C GLY A 104 -3.88 8.60 7.75
N ASP A 105 -4.96 8.61 6.98
CA ASP A 105 -5.52 7.39 6.41
C ASP A 105 -4.64 6.81 5.32
N ILE A 106 -4.63 5.48 5.25
CA ILE A 106 -4.04 4.74 4.14
C ILE A 106 -4.97 4.84 2.93
N VAL A 107 -4.42 5.25 1.79
CA VAL A 107 -5.17 5.44 0.55
C VAL A 107 -4.45 4.79 -0.63
N LEU A 108 -5.22 4.40 -1.65
CA LEU A 108 -4.67 3.99 -2.93
C LEU A 108 -4.49 5.22 -3.81
N ILE A 109 -3.40 5.25 -4.54
CA ILE A 109 -3.11 6.28 -5.55
C ILE A 109 -3.37 5.64 -6.91
N CYS A 110 -4.29 6.21 -7.68
CA CYS A 110 -4.75 5.66 -8.94
C CYS A 110 -4.53 6.64 -10.09
N GLY A 111 -4.27 6.10 -11.27
CA GLY A 111 -4.17 6.89 -12.50
C GLY A 111 -5.55 7.23 -13.09
N PRO A 112 -5.59 7.99 -14.19
CA PRO A 112 -6.84 8.39 -14.85
C PRO A 112 -7.69 7.19 -15.32
N ASP A 113 -7.06 6.06 -15.63
CA ASP A 113 -7.71 4.83 -16.05
C ASP A 113 -8.23 3.99 -14.86
N GLY A 114 -8.02 4.45 -13.63
CA GLY A 114 -8.42 3.75 -12.42
C GLY A 114 -7.45 2.67 -11.95
N LYS A 115 -6.34 2.45 -12.64
CA LYS A 115 -5.33 1.47 -12.22
C LYS A 115 -4.61 1.95 -10.96
N ILE A 116 -4.37 1.01 -10.05
CA ILE A 116 -3.58 1.28 -8.85
C ILE A 116 -2.13 1.50 -9.25
N LEU A 117 -1.59 2.66 -8.88
CA LEU A 117 -0.19 3.02 -9.08
C LEU A 117 0.65 2.80 -7.82
N ALA A 118 0.05 3.11 -6.67
CA ALA A 118 0.74 3.11 -5.40
C ALA A 118 -0.23 3.03 -4.22
N ILE A 119 0.33 2.85 -3.04
CA ILE A 119 -0.38 2.94 -1.77
C ILE A 119 0.44 3.82 -0.83
N GLY A 120 -0.24 4.62 -0.03
CA GLY A 120 0.44 5.52 0.89
C GLY A 120 -0.48 6.11 1.94
N VAL A 121 0.00 7.15 2.58
CA VAL A 121 -0.68 7.80 3.71
C VAL A 121 -1.07 9.21 3.31
N SER A 122 -2.35 9.54 3.46
CA SER A 122 -2.84 10.88 3.16
C SER A 122 -2.39 11.88 4.24
N ARG A 123 -1.89 13.01 3.81
CA ARG A 123 -1.53 14.14 4.69
C ARG A 123 -2.68 15.12 4.89
N ARG A 124 -3.79 14.90 4.19
CA ARG A 124 -4.96 15.78 4.21
C ARG A 124 -6.24 14.97 4.32
N ASP A 125 -7.29 15.57 4.83
CA ASP A 125 -8.63 15.02 4.73
C ASP A 125 -9.14 15.12 3.29
N ARG A 126 -10.34 14.60 3.04
CA ARG A 126 -10.94 14.61 1.70
C ARG A 126 -11.01 16.02 1.10
N ASP A 127 -11.51 16.98 1.86
CA ASP A 127 -11.66 18.36 1.37
C ASP A 127 -10.30 19.01 1.08
N GLY A 128 -9.31 18.74 1.93
CA GLY A 128 -7.94 19.18 1.72
C GLY A 128 -7.30 18.60 0.46
N LEU A 129 -7.60 17.34 0.13
CA LEU A 129 -7.14 16.72 -1.12
C LEU A 129 -7.82 17.36 -2.33
N LEU A 130 -9.13 17.53 -2.27
CA LEU A 130 -9.91 18.12 -3.37
C LEU A 130 -9.63 19.60 -3.59
N SER A 131 -9.13 20.32 -2.59
CA SER A 131 -8.71 21.71 -2.72
C SER A 131 -7.57 21.90 -3.72
N ARG A 132 -6.78 20.82 -3.94
CA ARG A 132 -5.62 20.81 -4.84
C ARG A 132 -4.56 21.86 -4.47
N ALA A 133 -4.50 22.26 -3.21
CA ALA A 133 -3.51 23.23 -2.74
C ALA A 133 -2.09 22.65 -2.92
N ARG A 134 -1.13 23.55 -3.16
CA ARG A 134 0.29 23.19 -3.33
C ARG A 134 0.82 22.46 -2.10
N GLY A 135 1.85 21.66 -2.30
CA GLY A 135 2.52 20.89 -1.27
C GLY A 135 2.16 19.42 -1.34
N VAL A 136 2.78 18.66 -0.45
CA VAL A 136 2.58 17.21 -0.36
C VAL A 136 1.16 16.91 0.12
N ALA A 137 0.44 16.10 -0.63
CA ALA A 137 -0.92 15.69 -0.31
C ALA A 137 -0.97 14.24 0.17
N VAL A 138 -0.20 13.33 -0.45
CA VAL A 138 -0.15 11.92 -0.08
C VAL A 138 1.28 11.43 -0.14
N GLU A 139 1.72 10.73 0.91
CA GLU A 139 3.00 10.03 0.91
C GLU A 139 2.89 8.77 0.04
N ASN A 140 3.97 8.46 -0.69
CA ASN A 140 4.06 7.26 -1.53
C ASN A 140 4.91 6.23 -0.80
N SER A 141 4.27 5.23 -0.23
CA SER A 141 4.96 4.22 0.59
C SER A 141 5.39 2.99 -0.20
N HIS A 142 4.66 2.66 -1.25
CA HIS A 142 4.92 1.49 -2.08
C HIS A 142 4.20 1.68 -3.42
N HIS A 143 4.90 1.42 -4.52
CA HIS A 143 4.34 1.64 -5.85
C HIS A 143 4.63 0.48 -6.80
N VAL A 144 3.85 0.37 -7.85
CA VAL A 144 4.11 -0.57 -8.93
C VAL A 144 5.50 -0.30 -9.50
N GLY A 145 6.29 -1.34 -9.62
CA GLY A 145 7.65 -1.27 -10.15
C GLY A 145 8.74 -0.96 -9.11
N ASP A 146 8.40 -0.77 -7.84
CA ASP A 146 9.40 -0.63 -6.77
C ASP A 146 10.07 -1.97 -6.42
N ALA A 147 10.98 -1.96 -5.44
CA ALA A 147 11.72 -3.16 -5.06
C ALA A 147 10.79 -4.28 -4.55
N ILE A 148 9.78 -3.94 -3.75
CA ILE A 148 8.78 -4.92 -3.26
C ILE A 148 8.02 -5.52 -4.44
N TRP A 149 7.55 -4.69 -5.34
CA TRP A 149 6.81 -5.13 -6.53
C TRP A 149 7.65 -6.06 -7.39
N ARG A 150 8.89 -5.68 -7.69
CA ARG A 150 9.81 -6.51 -8.50
C ARG A 150 10.09 -7.86 -7.88
N ASP A 151 10.25 -7.90 -6.55
CA ASP A 151 10.60 -9.13 -5.85
C ASP A 151 9.39 -10.06 -5.64
N PHE A 152 8.17 -9.51 -5.51
CA PHE A 152 7.02 -10.28 -5.03
C PHE A 152 5.76 -10.25 -5.91
N SER A 153 5.68 -9.43 -6.96
CA SER A 153 4.45 -9.33 -7.77
C SER A 153 4.06 -10.64 -8.46
N HIS A 154 4.99 -11.58 -8.61
CA HIS A 154 4.72 -12.91 -9.18
C HIS A 154 3.64 -13.69 -8.41
N VAL A 155 3.40 -13.39 -7.14
CA VAL A 155 2.36 -14.05 -6.34
C VAL A 155 0.95 -13.78 -6.89
N LEU A 156 0.75 -12.68 -7.60
CA LEU A 156 -0.53 -12.36 -8.24
C LEU A 156 -0.81 -13.26 -9.45
N VAL A 157 0.23 -13.70 -10.15
CA VAL A 157 0.12 -14.60 -11.31
C VAL A 157 -0.14 -16.02 -10.83
N ARG A 158 0.54 -16.49 -9.78
CA ARG A 158 0.36 -17.83 -9.20
C ARG A 158 -1.04 -18.07 -8.64
N GLY A 159 -1.69 -17.04 -8.12
CA GLY A 159 -3.06 -17.12 -7.59
C GLY A 159 -4.13 -17.39 -8.64
N ARG A 160 -3.82 -17.21 -9.93
CA ARG A 160 -4.75 -17.48 -11.03
C ARG A 160 -4.69 -18.93 -11.52
N GLY A 161 -3.61 -19.65 -11.23
CA GLY A 161 -3.42 -21.05 -11.65
C GLY A 161 -3.82 -22.09 -10.61
N GLY A 162 -4.28 -21.68 -9.43
CA GLY A 162 -4.61 -22.53 -8.30
C GLY A 162 -6.09 -22.64 -7.99
N ALA A 163 -6.92 -22.39 -8.98
CA ALA A 163 -8.36 -22.56 -8.79
C ALA A 163 -8.77 -24.03 -8.82
#